data_44055d55208108ec56c26e92450a3f81
#
_entry.id   44055d55208108ec56c26e92450a3f81
#
_cell.length_a   1.000
_cell.length_b   1.000
_cell.length_c   1.000
_cell.angle_alpha   90.00
_cell.angle_beta   90.00
_cell.angle_gamma   90.00
#
_symmetry.space_group_name_H-M   'P 1'
#
loop_
_entity.id
_entity.type
_entity.pdbx_description
1 polymer ?
#
loop_
_entity_poly.entity_id
_entity_poly.type
_entity_poly.pdbx_seq_one_letter_code
_entity_poly.pdbx_strand_id
1 'polypeptide(L)'
;MAVASVFICHAQPDTLFSQDLSLALETAHLSVWRDQQNLRGGNRLAPEVRWTIEQARQVIVVLGLNTGQPAWLRREIEIAQATERRRAGSYRVIPLLLPGVDPTILTQWF
;
A
#
# COMPACT_ATOMS: atom_id res chain seq x y z
N MET A 1 15.77 13.66 -3.58
CA MET A 1 15.14 12.34 -3.75
C MET A 1 13.77 12.51 -4.42
N ALA A 2 13.51 11.77 -5.46
CA ALA A 2 12.23 11.86 -6.15
C ALA A 2 11.10 11.25 -5.27
N VAL A 3 9.95 11.93 -5.24
CA VAL A 3 8.77 11.44 -4.55
C VAL A 3 8.04 10.46 -5.45
N ALA A 4 7.71 9.27 -4.94
CA ALA A 4 6.90 8.33 -5.69
C ALA A 4 5.45 8.84 -5.80
N SER A 5 4.86 8.71 -6.99
CA SER A 5 3.45 9.08 -7.19
C SER A 5 2.51 8.07 -6.54
N VAL A 6 2.88 6.79 -6.58
CA VAL A 6 2.06 5.69 -6.08
C VAL A 6 2.87 4.85 -5.13
N PHE A 7 2.31 4.57 -3.97
CA PHE A 7 2.84 3.60 -3.02
C PHE A 7 1.92 2.38 -3.02
N ILE A 8 2.49 1.18 -3.13
CA ILE A 8 1.71 -0.05 -3.09
C ILE A 8 1.96 -0.76 -1.77
N CYS A 9 0.89 -0.91 -0.99
CA CYS A 9 0.89 -1.72 0.23
C CYS A 9 0.42 -3.13 -0.14
N HIS A 10 1.19 -4.14 0.27
CA HIS A 10 0.80 -5.53 0.02
C HIS A 10 1.49 -6.45 1.03
N ALA A 11 0.87 -7.58 1.32
CA ALA A 11 1.48 -8.64 2.10
C ALA A 11 2.28 -9.58 1.18
N GLN A 12 3.11 -10.43 1.79
CA GLN A 12 3.99 -11.33 1.04
C GLN A 12 3.27 -12.21 0.02
N PRO A 13 2.11 -12.82 0.32
CA PRO A 13 1.42 -13.65 -0.65
C PRO A 13 1.02 -12.93 -1.94
N ASP A 14 0.93 -11.60 -1.89
CA ASP A 14 0.48 -10.80 -3.03
C ASP A 14 1.64 -10.14 -3.77
N THR A 15 2.87 -10.57 -3.53
CA THR A 15 4.07 -9.95 -4.09
C THR A 15 4.09 -10.00 -5.62
N LEU A 16 3.78 -11.16 -6.22
CA LEU A 16 3.82 -11.29 -7.67
C LEU A 16 2.81 -10.37 -8.35
N PHE A 17 1.60 -10.32 -7.83
CA PHE A 17 0.59 -9.40 -8.36
C PHE A 17 1.06 -7.96 -8.24
N SER A 18 1.62 -7.60 -7.09
CA SER A 18 2.07 -6.22 -6.83
C SER A 18 3.25 -5.84 -7.73
N GLN A 19 4.13 -6.78 -8.07
CA GLN A 19 5.20 -6.54 -9.04
C GLN A 19 4.63 -6.27 -10.43
N ASP A 20 3.66 -7.05 -10.87
CA ASP A 20 3.02 -6.86 -12.17
C ASP A 20 2.29 -5.53 -12.23
N LEU A 21 1.59 -5.18 -11.16
CA LEU A 21 0.91 -3.90 -11.06
C LEU A 21 1.92 -2.74 -11.13
N SER A 22 3.03 -2.87 -10.41
CA SER A 22 4.09 -1.86 -10.42
C SER A 22 4.63 -1.65 -11.82
N LEU A 23 4.91 -2.73 -12.56
CA LEU A 23 5.40 -2.64 -13.93
C LEU A 23 4.38 -1.95 -14.85
N ALA A 24 3.10 -2.28 -14.71
CA ALA A 24 2.05 -1.68 -15.51
C ALA A 24 1.97 -0.16 -15.26
N LEU A 25 2.05 0.24 -14.00
CA LEU A 25 1.99 1.65 -13.64
C LEU A 25 3.24 2.40 -14.11
N GLU A 26 4.41 1.79 -14.01
CA GLU A 26 5.65 2.38 -14.49
C GLU A 26 5.66 2.52 -16.02
N THR A 27 5.07 1.56 -16.71
CA THR A 27 4.89 1.65 -18.17
C THR A 27 4.00 2.84 -18.53
N ALA A 28 3.06 3.19 -17.66
CA ALA A 28 2.21 4.37 -17.82
C ALA A 28 2.90 5.65 -17.31
N HIS A 29 4.20 5.61 -17.06
CA HIS A 29 5.03 6.75 -16.63
C HIS A 29 4.73 7.24 -15.23
N LEU A 30 4.24 6.35 -14.36
CA LEU A 30 4.06 6.66 -12.94
C LEU A 30 5.27 6.17 -12.16
N SER A 31 5.65 6.94 -11.16
CA SER A 31 6.70 6.54 -10.23
C SER A 31 6.08 5.71 -9.12
N VAL A 32 6.57 4.50 -8.91
CA VAL A 32 5.96 3.53 -7.99
C VAL A 32 6.96 3.08 -6.94
N TRP A 33 6.52 2.95 -5.71
CA TRP A 33 7.32 2.42 -4.62
C TRP A 33 6.57 1.29 -3.93
N ARG A 34 7.27 0.19 -3.66
CA ARG A 34 6.75 -0.96 -2.90
C ARG A 34 7.70 -1.24 -1.74
N ASP A 35 7.17 -1.44 -0.54
CA ASP A 35 8.00 -1.79 0.59
C ASP A 35 8.22 -3.30 0.63
N GLN A 36 9.40 -3.71 0.25
CA GLN A 36 9.81 -5.12 0.31
C GLN A 36 10.55 -5.44 1.60
N GLN A 37 10.90 -4.44 2.37
CA GLN A 37 11.73 -4.61 3.56
C GLN A 37 10.94 -4.99 4.80
N ASN A 38 9.66 -4.68 4.83
CA ASN A 38 8.79 -5.02 5.95
C ASN A 38 8.54 -6.52 6.07
N LEU A 39 9.01 -7.29 5.11
CA LEU A 39 8.91 -8.74 5.17
C LEU A 39 9.87 -9.36 6.18
N ARG A 40 10.64 -8.55 6.86
CA ARG A 40 11.65 -9.03 7.82
C ARG A 40 11.16 -9.18 9.25
N GLY A 41 9.86 -9.16 9.46
CA GLY A 41 9.32 -9.51 10.76
C GLY A 41 9.63 -8.51 11.86
N GLY A 42 9.30 -7.28 11.67
CA GLY A 42 9.29 -6.29 12.72
C GLY A 42 7.94 -5.61 12.78
N ASN A 43 7.55 -5.19 13.98
CA ASN A 43 6.32 -4.42 14.15
C ASN A 43 6.54 -2.94 13.91
N ARG A 44 7.76 -2.54 13.55
CA ARG A 44 8.10 -1.14 13.36
C ARG A 44 8.27 -0.84 11.89
N LEU A 45 7.55 0.19 11.44
CA LEU A 45 7.80 0.77 10.14
C LEU A 45 9.09 1.58 10.16
N ALA A 46 9.96 1.33 9.18
CA ALA A 46 11.14 2.16 9.02
C ALA A 46 10.71 3.61 8.71
N PRO A 47 11.45 4.60 9.23
CA PRO A 47 11.09 6.00 8.97
C PRO A 47 10.97 6.37 7.49
N GLU A 48 11.84 5.80 6.63
CA GLU A 48 11.76 6.06 5.19
C GLU A 48 10.50 5.48 4.55
N VAL A 49 9.98 4.37 5.07
CA VAL A 49 8.71 3.81 4.59
C VAL A 49 7.57 4.75 4.93
N ARG A 50 7.53 5.21 6.18
CA ARG A 50 6.52 6.15 6.62
C ARG A 50 6.55 7.42 5.79
N TRP A 51 7.74 7.98 5.59
CA TRP A 51 7.90 9.19 4.78
C TRP A 51 7.39 8.97 3.35
N THR A 52 7.74 7.83 2.75
CA THR A 52 7.33 7.53 1.37
C THR A 52 5.81 7.43 1.25
N ILE A 53 5.15 6.80 2.23
CA ILE A 53 3.69 6.74 2.26
C ILE A 53 3.10 8.14 2.34
N GLU A 54 3.63 8.97 3.23
CA GLU A 54 3.09 10.32 3.46
C GLU A 54 3.30 11.25 2.28
N GLN A 55 4.35 11.04 1.49
CA GLN A 55 4.67 11.90 0.35
C GLN A 55 4.05 11.44 -0.96
N ALA A 56 3.55 10.23 -1.05
CA ALA A 56 2.89 9.73 -2.24
C ALA A 56 1.63 10.56 -2.55
N ARG A 57 1.10 10.40 -3.74
CA ARG A 57 -0.19 11.00 -4.11
C ARG A 57 -1.32 10.01 -3.98
N GLN A 58 -1.01 8.75 -4.19
CA GLN A 58 -1.99 7.67 -4.10
C GLN A 58 -1.33 6.47 -3.43
N VAL A 59 -2.10 5.78 -2.62
CA VAL A 59 -1.69 4.53 -2.00
C VAL A 59 -2.67 3.45 -2.43
N ILE A 60 -2.15 2.42 -3.07
CA ILE A 60 -2.95 1.25 -3.45
C ILE A 60 -2.71 0.17 -2.42
N VAL A 61 -3.78 -0.34 -1.82
CA VAL A 61 -3.71 -1.43 -0.86
C VAL A 61 -4.21 -2.70 -1.55
N VAL A 62 -3.32 -3.65 -1.79
CA VAL A 62 -3.66 -4.91 -2.45
C VAL A 62 -4.13 -5.91 -1.39
N LEU A 63 -5.35 -6.40 -1.54
CA LEU A 63 -5.94 -7.37 -0.63
C LEU A 63 -6.36 -8.62 -1.40
N GLY A 64 -5.66 -9.72 -1.14
CA GLY A 64 -5.92 -11.01 -1.76
C GLY A 64 -6.47 -12.01 -0.76
N LEU A 65 -6.77 -13.21 -1.23
CA LEU A 65 -7.32 -14.28 -0.39
C LEU A 65 -6.37 -14.70 0.72
N ASN A 66 -5.06 -14.56 0.52
CA ASN A 66 -4.04 -15.02 1.45
C ASN A 66 -3.28 -13.88 2.11
N THR A 67 -3.80 -12.67 2.03
CA THR A 67 -3.14 -11.50 2.62
C THR A 67 -2.93 -11.65 4.13
N GLY A 68 -3.87 -12.27 4.83
CA GLY A 68 -3.81 -12.35 6.27
C GLY A 68 -4.01 -10.97 6.91
N GLN A 69 -3.47 -10.81 8.10
CA GLN A 69 -3.58 -9.53 8.82
C GLN A 69 -2.25 -9.19 9.51
N PRO A 70 -1.15 -9.03 8.76
CA PRO A 70 0.11 -8.66 9.40
C PRO A 70 0.03 -7.25 9.98
N ALA A 71 0.58 -7.10 11.18
CA ALA A 71 0.49 -5.84 11.92
C ALA A 71 1.15 -4.69 11.15
N TRP A 72 2.25 -4.96 10.44
CA TRP A 72 2.94 -3.92 9.70
C TRP A 72 2.11 -3.39 8.52
N LEU A 73 1.33 -4.25 7.87
CA LEU A 73 0.44 -3.82 6.80
C LEU A 73 -0.66 -2.92 7.34
N ARG A 74 -1.23 -3.28 8.48
CA ARG A 74 -2.23 -2.44 9.14
C ARG A 74 -1.65 -1.07 9.48
N ARG A 75 -0.40 -1.02 9.92
CA ARG A 75 0.27 0.26 10.20
C ARG A 75 0.43 1.11 8.95
N GLU A 76 0.83 0.51 7.84
CA GLU A 76 0.95 1.25 6.59
C GLU A 76 -0.40 1.85 6.18
N ILE A 77 -1.46 1.06 6.31
CA ILE A 77 -2.81 1.53 5.98
C ILE A 77 -3.25 2.66 6.90
N GLU A 78 -2.97 2.54 8.21
CA GLU A 78 -3.31 3.58 9.16
C GLU A 78 -2.61 4.90 8.84
N ILE A 79 -1.33 4.84 8.48
CA ILE A 79 -0.57 6.04 8.08
C ILE A 79 -1.17 6.65 6.82
N ALA A 80 -1.50 5.82 5.84
CA ALA A 80 -2.09 6.28 4.59
C ALA A 80 -3.46 6.96 4.83
N GLN A 81 -4.31 6.34 5.66
CA GLN A 81 -5.61 6.93 5.98
C GLN A 81 -5.48 8.24 6.74
N ALA A 82 -4.54 8.32 7.69
CA ALA A 82 -4.31 9.57 8.42
C ALA A 82 -3.83 10.67 7.47
N THR A 83 -2.97 10.31 6.52
CA THR A 83 -2.47 11.26 5.51
C THR A 83 -3.60 11.72 4.59
N GLU A 84 -4.48 10.80 4.19
CA GLU A 84 -5.63 11.13 3.36
C GLU A 84 -6.53 12.16 4.05
N ARG A 85 -6.77 11.99 5.33
CA ARG A 85 -7.57 12.95 6.10
C ARG A 85 -6.91 14.32 6.19
N ARG A 86 -5.58 14.36 6.37
CA ARG A 86 -4.85 15.63 6.47
C ARG A 86 -4.76 16.36 5.14
N ARG A 87 -4.62 15.61 4.05
CA ARG A 87 -4.38 16.15 2.72
C ARG A 87 -5.62 16.07 1.84
N ALA A 88 -6.77 16.32 2.41
CA ALA A 88 -8.07 16.16 1.76
C ALA A 88 -8.05 16.66 0.31
N GLY A 89 -8.42 15.77 -0.63
CA GLY A 89 -8.50 16.08 -2.05
C GLY A 89 -7.20 15.92 -2.83
N SER A 90 -6.04 15.89 -2.16
CA SER A 90 -4.75 15.76 -2.85
C SER A 90 -4.07 14.42 -2.60
N TYR A 91 -4.73 13.51 -1.90
CA TYR A 91 -4.18 12.21 -1.52
C TYR A 91 -5.32 11.20 -1.50
N ARG A 92 -5.07 10.01 -2.03
CA ARG A 92 -6.13 8.99 -2.11
C ARG A 92 -5.60 7.62 -1.73
N VAL A 93 -6.37 6.93 -0.89
CA VAL A 93 -6.12 5.52 -0.55
C VAL A 93 -7.11 4.68 -1.36
N ILE A 94 -6.58 3.74 -2.12
CA ILE A 94 -7.37 2.92 -3.04
C ILE A 94 -7.21 1.44 -2.65
N PRO A 95 -8.25 0.82 -2.08
CA PRO A 95 -8.21 -0.61 -1.87
C PRO A 95 -8.43 -1.34 -3.19
N LEU A 96 -7.62 -2.36 -3.44
CA LEU A 96 -7.72 -3.18 -4.64
C LEU A 96 -7.93 -4.62 -4.21
N LEU A 97 -9.15 -5.11 -4.41
CA LEU A 97 -9.51 -6.47 -4.04
C LEU A 97 -9.21 -7.42 -5.19
N LEU A 98 -8.41 -8.45 -4.92
CA LEU A 98 -8.13 -9.49 -5.91
C LEU A 98 -9.34 -10.40 -6.07
N PRO A 99 -9.43 -11.14 -7.20
CA PRO A 99 -10.58 -12.01 -7.44
C PRO A 99 -10.85 -12.97 -6.29
N GLY A 100 -12.11 -13.11 -5.93
CA GLY A 100 -12.56 -14.02 -4.88
C GLY A 100 -12.57 -13.42 -3.48
N VAL A 101 -12.06 -12.21 -3.29
CA VAL A 101 -12.06 -11.56 -1.98
C VAL A 101 -13.44 -10.98 -1.70
N ASP A 102 -13.97 -11.28 -0.52
CA ASP A 102 -15.26 -10.74 -0.08
C ASP A 102 -15.11 -9.24 0.23
N PRO A 103 -15.91 -8.36 -0.39
CA PRO A 103 -15.83 -6.93 -0.13
C PRO A 103 -16.02 -6.52 1.33
N THR A 104 -16.62 -7.37 2.16
CA THR A 104 -16.78 -7.06 3.59
C THR A 104 -15.44 -6.94 4.31
N ILE A 105 -14.35 -7.44 3.72
CA ILE A 105 -13.02 -7.29 4.30
C ILE A 105 -12.63 -5.81 4.45
N LEU A 106 -13.23 -4.94 3.65
CA LEU A 106 -12.95 -3.51 3.73
C LEU A 106 -13.30 -2.92 5.09
N THR A 107 -14.31 -3.46 5.77
CA THR A 107 -14.68 -2.98 7.10
C THR A 107 -13.64 -3.33 8.17
N GLN A 108 -12.80 -4.33 7.90
CA GLN A 108 -11.74 -4.73 8.81
C GLN A 108 -10.48 -3.89 8.63
N TRP A 109 -10.26 -3.38 7.42
CA TRP A 109 -9.04 -2.64 7.07
C TRP A 109 -9.23 -1.13 7.05
N PHE A 110 -10.44 -0.69 6.81
CA PHE A 110 -10.76 0.74 6.64
C PHE A 110 -12.01 1.17 7.51
#